data_014de90285d65f0598950768e0312f44
#
_entry.id   014de90285d65f0598950768e0312f44
#
_cell.length_a   1.000
_cell.length_b   1.000
_cell.length_c   1.000
_cell.angle_alpha   90.00
_cell.angle_beta   90.00
_cell.angle_gamma   90.00
#
_symmetry.space_group_name_H-M   'P 1'
#
loop_
_entity.id
_entity.type
_entity.pdbx_description
1 polymer ?
#
loop_
_entity_poly.entity_id
_entity_poly.type
_entity_poly.pdbx_seq_one_letter_code
_entity_poly.pdbx_strand_id
1 'polypeptide(L)'
;IVYECLEDIDGEIANKYLASTQLKVRTSRDTIEAFDLSKIANTLIEETGASQETAFEIATEVWKELKKLNVEYLTAPMIREMVNTKLVEYGLEDLRSRYTRLGIPVYNITSLIENGNRDNANMIHNPESIHKHVADEALKQYALLQMLPSHLADAHMSGDIHIHDLEFFAGRPLNCMQHDIRTFIKYGRKVDGTGDHTSVAGAPNHMETLMNHTGEIMLASQQNMSGGQAMSLWNVFVAPFARGRTYEEIKQSVQMLIYNLNMAYAARGFQVPFTSMVLEFGVPKFLQDVTAYGPKGQVVGTYGDFEEETRLIQKAFTETLLAGDQEGKPHLFPNTIYTLREETLKGDYE
;
A
#
# COMPACT_ATOMS: atom_id res chain seq x y z
N ILE A 1 -27.27 -14.15 48.20
CA ILE A 1 -28.28 -15.04 48.81
C ILE A 1 -28.00 -16.52 48.47
N VAL A 2 -28.04 -16.96 47.22
CA VAL A 2 -27.86 -18.40 46.86
C VAL A 2 -26.43 -18.84 47.24
N TYR A 3 -25.39 -18.07 46.93
CA TYR A 3 -24.02 -18.36 47.25
C TYR A 3 -23.82 -18.45 48.78
N GLU A 4 -24.29 -17.48 49.54
CA GLU A 4 -24.24 -17.43 51.00
C GLU A 4 -24.93 -18.65 51.62
N CYS A 5 -26.12 -19.02 51.14
CA CYS A 5 -26.80 -20.23 51.59
C CYS A 5 -26.03 -21.51 51.24
N LEU A 6 -25.35 -21.57 50.12
CA LEU A 6 -24.50 -22.71 49.76
C LEU A 6 -23.19 -22.74 50.55
N GLU A 7 -22.61 -21.59 50.86
CA GLU A 7 -21.41 -21.47 51.67
C GLU A 7 -21.58 -21.97 53.08
N ASP A 8 -22.78 -21.70 53.66
CA ASP A 8 -23.20 -22.23 54.97
C ASP A 8 -23.39 -23.75 55.00
N ILE A 9 -23.65 -24.37 53.83
CA ILE A 9 -23.89 -25.82 53.70
C ILE A 9 -22.61 -26.54 53.33
N ASP A 10 -21.91 -26.09 52.28
CA ASP A 10 -20.69 -26.67 51.75
C ASP A 10 -19.93 -25.63 50.90
N GLY A 11 -18.79 -25.17 51.40
CA GLY A 11 -18.00 -24.17 50.72
C GLY A 11 -17.42 -24.62 49.34
N GLU A 12 -17.26 -25.94 49.12
CA GLU A 12 -16.83 -26.46 47.82
C GLU A 12 -17.96 -26.38 46.78
N ILE A 13 -19.18 -26.67 47.19
CA ILE A 13 -20.38 -26.54 46.35
C ILE A 13 -20.66 -25.06 46.06
N ALA A 14 -20.51 -24.16 47.05
CA ALA A 14 -20.66 -22.72 46.87
C ALA A 14 -19.66 -22.20 45.84
N ASN A 15 -18.39 -22.60 45.91
CA ASN A 15 -17.37 -22.21 44.97
C ASN A 15 -17.60 -22.76 43.55
N LYS A 16 -18.10 -24.02 43.42
CA LYS A 16 -18.48 -24.60 42.13
C LYS A 16 -19.67 -23.85 41.53
N TYR A 17 -20.66 -23.47 42.36
CA TYR A 17 -21.79 -22.66 41.92
C TYR A 17 -21.34 -21.29 41.45
N LEU A 18 -20.47 -20.62 42.20
CA LEU A 18 -19.92 -19.32 41.84
C LEU A 18 -19.15 -19.41 40.48
N ALA A 19 -18.33 -20.43 40.33
CA ALA A 19 -17.57 -20.66 39.10
C ALA A 19 -18.50 -20.98 37.91
N SER A 20 -19.64 -21.70 38.13
CA SER A 20 -20.60 -22.02 37.09
C SER A 20 -21.50 -20.85 36.68
N THR A 21 -21.66 -19.84 37.56
CA THR A 21 -22.45 -18.63 37.30
C THR A 21 -21.61 -17.44 36.81
N GLN A 22 -20.30 -17.58 36.78
CA GLN A 22 -19.39 -16.54 36.27
C GLN A 22 -19.46 -16.50 34.75
N LEU A 23 -19.84 -15.35 34.21
CA LEU A 23 -19.73 -15.09 32.75
C LEU A 23 -18.28 -15.24 32.29
N LYS A 24 -18.08 -16.03 31.25
CA LYS A 24 -16.77 -16.24 30.65
C LYS A 24 -16.64 -15.43 29.37
N VAL A 25 -15.45 -14.87 29.15
CA VAL A 25 -15.14 -14.07 27.97
C VAL A 25 -14.05 -14.75 27.16
N ARG A 26 -14.29 -14.99 25.90
CA ARG A 26 -13.26 -15.34 24.92
C ARG A 26 -12.63 -14.06 24.43
N THR A 27 -11.36 -13.88 24.75
CA THR A 27 -10.58 -12.69 24.37
C THR A 27 -10.16 -12.70 22.91
N SER A 28 -9.67 -11.59 22.40
CA SER A 28 -9.07 -11.49 21.05
C SER A 28 -7.78 -12.30 20.89
N ARG A 29 -7.21 -12.83 21.99
CA ARG A 29 -6.06 -13.74 21.99
C ARG A 29 -6.44 -15.20 22.12
N ASP A 30 -7.72 -15.52 21.93
CA ASP A 30 -8.27 -16.89 22.02
C ASP A 30 -8.15 -17.53 23.42
N THR A 31 -7.96 -16.71 24.46
CA THR A 31 -8.00 -17.17 25.87
C THR A 31 -9.40 -17.01 26.46
N ILE A 32 -9.76 -17.88 27.39
CA ILE A 32 -11.02 -17.78 28.14
C ILE A 32 -10.71 -17.24 29.52
N GLU A 33 -11.34 -16.11 29.86
CA GLU A 33 -11.16 -15.43 31.13
C GLU A 33 -12.51 -15.18 31.82
N ALA A 34 -12.50 -14.97 33.13
CA ALA A 34 -13.68 -14.48 33.84
C ALA A 34 -14.01 -13.05 33.37
N PHE A 35 -15.31 -12.75 33.26
CA PHE A 35 -15.74 -11.39 32.95
C PHE A 35 -15.29 -10.41 34.05
N ASP A 36 -14.67 -9.33 33.64
CA ASP A 36 -14.20 -8.26 34.50
C ASP A 36 -14.68 -6.91 33.97
N LEU A 37 -15.59 -6.27 34.72
CA LEU A 37 -16.15 -4.96 34.38
C LEU A 37 -15.09 -3.87 34.27
N SER A 38 -14.05 -3.95 35.12
CA SER A 38 -12.97 -2.96 35.11
C SER A 38 -12.21 -2.92 33.78
N LYS A 39 -12.13 -4.06 33.07
CA LYS A 39 -11.52 -4.11 31.72
C LYS A 39 -12.28 -3.26 30.72
N ILE A 40 -13.62 -3.23 30.78
CA ILE A 40 -14.44 -2.37 29.91
C ILE A 40 -14.17 -0.90 30.21
N ALA A 41 -14.24 -0.53 31.52
CA ALA A 41 -14.01 0.85 31.93
C ALA A 41 -12.61 1.34 31.56
N ASN A 42 -11.58 0.54 31.86
CA ASN A 42 -10.20 0.89 31.53
C ASN A 42 -9.99 1.06 30.01
N THR A 43 -10.55 0.15 29.20
CA THR A 43 -10.45 0.25 27.74
C THR A 43 -11.13 1.53 27.22
N LEU A 44 -12.31 1.88 27.76
CA LEU A 44 -12.98 3.15 27.42
C LEU A 44 -12.10 4.36 27.77
N ILE A 45 -11.49 4.39 28.95
CA ILE A 45 -10.62 5.48 29.36
C ILE A 45 -9.40 5.59 28.41
N GLU A 46 -8.72 4.47 28.16
CA GLU A 46 -7.51 4.42 27.36
C GLU A 46 -7.76 4.78 25.90
N GLU A 47 -8.82 4.22 25.27
CA GLU A 47 -9.08 4.40 23.84
C GLU A 47 -9.79 5.73 23.53
N THR A 48 -10.59 6.26 24.45
CA THR A 48 -11.45 7.42 24.15
C THR A 48 -11.12 8.67 24.95
N GLY A 49 -10.41 8.53 26.07
CA GLY A 49 -10.20 9.62 27.03
C GLY A 49 -11.43 9.91 27.89
N ALA A 50 -12.38 8.98 28.00
CA ALA A 50 -13.55 9.13 28.87
C ALA A 50 -13.15 9.36 30.34
N SER A 51 -14.00 10.10 31.08
CA SER A 51 -13.83 10.21 32.52
C SER A 51 -14.02 8.87 33.21
N GLN A 52 -13.36 8.66 34.34
CA GLN A 52 -13.51 7.44 35.14
C GLN A 52 -14.99 7.18 35.50
N GLU A 53 -15.72 8.22 35.88
CA GLU A 53 -17.12 8.15 36.22
C GLU A 53 -17.97 7.65 35.05
N THR A 54 -17.86 8.29 33.89
CA THR A 54 -18.58 7.89 32.65
C THR A 54 -18.20 6.47 32.21
N ALA A 55 -16.94 6.11 32.25
CA ALA A 55 -16.48 4.79 31.84
C ALA A 55 -17.04 3.67 32.73
N PHE A 56 -17.07 3.87 34.04
CA PHE A 56 -17.66 2.89 34.99
C PHE A 56 -19.18 2.84 34.90
N GLU A 57 -19.86 3.96 34.64
CA GLU A 57 -21.30 4.00 34.42
C GLU A 57 -21.66 3.16 33.20
N ILE A 58 -21.05 3.43 32.03
CA ILE A 58 -21.27 2.66 30.79
C ILE A 58 -20.95 1.18 30.99
N ALA A 59 -19.81 0.85 31.60
CA ALA A 59 -19.43 -0.54 31.86
C ALA A 59 -20.46 -1.26 32.76
N THR A 60 -21.03 -0.56 33.74
CA THR A 60 -22.06 -1.11 34.62
C THR A 60 -23.37 -1.39 33.87
N GLU A 61 -23.79 -0.48 33.00
CA GLU A 61 -25.00 -0.68 32.18
C GLU A 61 -24.81 -1.85 31.19
N VAL A 62 -23.65 -1.93 30.53
CA VAL A 62 -23.31 -3.07 29.65
C VAL A 62 -23.36 -4.38 30.44
N TRP A 63 -22.80 -4.43 31.65
CA TRP A 63 -22.84 -5.63 32.48
C TRP A 63 -24.27 -6.07 32.83
N LYS A 64 -25.15 -5.10 33.16
CA LYS A 64 -26.57 -5.39 33.43
C LYS A 64 -27.25 -6.05 32.23
N GLU A 65 -26.95 -5.61 31.01
CA GLU A 65 -27.48 -6.21 29.80
C GLU A 65 -26.89 -7.60 29.51
N LEU A 66 -25.55 -7.73 29.66
CA LEU A 66 -24.85 -9.00 29.46
C LEU A 66 -25.39 -10.13 30.35
N LYS A 67 -25.77 -9.80 31.59
CA LYS A 67 -26.38 -10.77 32.51
C LYS A 67 -27.73 -11.31 32.06
N LYS A 68 -28.44 -10.58 31.19
CA LYS A 68 -29.72 -11.02 30.65
C LYS A 68 -29.57 -12.00 29.48
N LEU A 69 -28.33 -12.07 28.89
CA LEU A 69 -28.07 -12.96 27.78
C LEU A 69 -27.88 -14.40 28.26
N ASN A 70 -28.55 -15.31 27.61
CA ASN A 70 -28.41 -16.76 27.87
C ASN A 70 -27.34 -17.32 26.90
N VAL A 71 -26.06 -16.94 27.11
CA VAL A 71 -24.93 -17.38 26.30
C VAL A 71 -23.88 -18.05 27.17
N GLU A 72 -23.26 -19.08 26.66
CA GLU A 72 -22.22 -19.82 27.40
C GLU A 72 -20.90 -18.99 27.47
N TYR A 73 -20.59 -18.29 26.40
CA TYR A 73 -19.41 -17.44 26.32
C TYR A 73 -19.75 -16.10 25.67
N LEU A 74 -19.20 -15.04 26.24
CA LEU A 74 -19.15 -13.72 25.60
C LEU A 74 -17.86 -13.60 24.77
N THR A 75 -17.90 -12.81 23.72
CA THR A 75 -16.70 -12.47 22.98
C THR A 75 -16.34 -10.99 23.14
N ALA A 76 -15.07 -10.65 23.09
CA ALA A 76 -14.64 -9.26 23.17
C ALA A 76 -15.29 -8.35 22.09
N PRO A 77 -15.47 -8.79 20.81
CA PRO A 77 -16.25 -8.05 19.83
C PRO A 77 -17.69 -7.77 20.26
N MET A 78 -18.40 -8.78 20.76
CA MET A 78 -19.78 -8.64 21.19
C MET A 78 -19.92 -7.63 22.34
N ILE A 79 -19.03 -7.71 23.34
CA ILE A 79 -19.00 -6.74 24.44
C ILE A 79 -18.78 -5.32 23.90
N ARG A 80 -17.86 -5.14 22.93
CA ARG A 80 -17.58 -3.84 22.31
C ARG A 80 -18.80 -3.28 21.56
N GLU A 81 -19.56 -4.11 20.87
CA GLU A 81 -20.80 -3.69 20.20
C GLU A 81 -21.83 -3.19 21.21
N MET A 82 -21.97 -3.88 22.35
CA MET A 82 -22.87 -3.45 23.43
C MET A 82 -22.39 -2.13 24.09
N VAL A 83 -21.09 -1.95 24.25
CA VAL A 83 -20.54 -0.68 24.73
C VAL A 83 -20.87 0.44 23.73
N ASN A 84 -20.67 0.22 22.43
CA ASN A 84 -21.01 1.20 21.40
C ASN A 84 -22.50 1.56 21.41
N THR A 85 -23.37 0.58 21.61
CA THR A 85 -24.82 0.83 21.75
C THR A 85 -25.12 1.72 22.94
N LYS A 86 -24.50 1.46 24.08
CA LYS A 86 -24.69 2.30 25.29
C LYS A 86 -24.15 3.72 25.08
N LEU A 87 -23.00 3.88 24.43
CA LEU A 87 -22.45 5.20 24.12
C LEU A 87 -23.42 6.02 23.24
N VAL A 88 -24.10 5.38 22.26
CA VAL A 88 -25.15 6.02 21.45
C VAL A 88 -26.36 6.40 22.32
N GLU A 89 -26.87 5.48 23.16
CA GLU A 89 -28.00 5.71 24.07
C GLU A 89 -27.75 6.90 25.01
N TYR A 90 -26.52 7.11 25.45
CA TYR A 90 -26.11 8.21 26.33
C TYR A 90 -25.72 9.50 25.56
N GLY A 91 -25.81 9.50 24.22
CA GLY A 91 -25.44 10.65 23.39
C GLY A 91 -23.94 10.96 23.34
N LEU A 92 -23.11 9.98 23.65
CA LEU A 92 -21.63 10.10 23.73
C LEU A 92 -20.98 9.74 22.40
N GLU A 93 -21.39 10.39 21.31
CA GLU A 93 -20.98 10.09 19.94
C GLU A 93 -19.47 10.25 19.71
N ASP A 94 -18.85 11.27 20.33
CA ASP A 94 -17.39 11.47 20.22
C ASP A 94 -16.60 10.30 20.83
N LEU A 95 -17.06 9.75 21.94
CA LEU A 95 -16.45 8.57 22.56
C LEU A 95 -16.69 7.34 21.70
N ARG A 96 -17.92 7.19 21.17
CA ARG A 96 -18.28 6.08 20.28
C ARG A 96 -17.39 6.05 19.03
N SER A 97 -17.16 7.20 18.38
CA SER A 97 -16.36 7.26 17.15
C SER A 97 -14.91 6.82 17.37
N ARG A 98 -14.36 7.08 18.57
CA ARG A 98 -13.02 6.61 18.97
C ARG A 98 -13.00 5.14 19.38
N TYR A 99 -14.10 4.64 19.95
CA TYR A 99 -14.21 3.27 20.47
C TYR A 99 -14.64 2.26 19.41
N THR A 100 -15.18 2.72 18.27
CA THR A 100 -15.71 1.85 17.21
C THR A 100 -14.62 0.97 16.59
N ARG A 101 -15.02 -0.21 16.11
CA ARG A 101 -14.14 -1.08 15.31
C ARG A 101 -14.29 -0.72 13.84
N LEU A 102 -13.16 -0.71 13.15
CA LEU A 102 -13.10 -0.60 11.70
C LEU A 102 -13.06 -2.00 11.09
N GLY A 103 -13.58 -2.13 9.87
CA GLY A 103 -13.57 -3.40 9.16
C GLY A 103 -14.77 -3.57 8.25
N ILE A 104 -14.93 -4.78 7.74
CA ILE A 104 -16.00 -5.13 6.80
C ILE A 104 -16.88 -6.26 7.36
N PRO A 105 -18.18 -6.30 6.99
CA PRO A 105 -19.08 -7.37 7.41
C PRO A 105 -18.60 -8.75 6.96
N VAL A 106 -18.86 -9.78 7.78
CA VAL A 106 -18.50 -11.17 7.46
C VAL A 106 -19.04 -11.61 6.10
N TYR A 107 -20.27 -11.22 5.76
CA TYR A 107 -20.87 -11.50 4.46
C TYR A 107 -20.02 -10.97 3.30
N ASN A 108 -19.50 -9.74 3.41
CA ASN A 108 -18.69 -9.13 2.37
C ASN A 108 -17.32 -9.83 2.24
N ILE A 109 -16.74 -10.27 3.36
CA ILE A 109 -15.50 -11.07 3.34
C ILE A 109 -15.75 -12.41 2.63
N THR A 110 -16.85 -13.09 2.97
CA THR A 110 -17.22 -14.35 2.32
C THR A 110 -17.39 -14.15 0.82
N SER A 111 -18.15 -13.12 0.42
CA SER A 111 -18.34 -12.79 -1.00
C SER A 111 -17.03 -12.45 -1.71
N LEU A 112 -16.14 -11.72 -1.05
CA LEU A 112 -14.81 -11.40 -1.59
C LEU A 112 -13.98 -12.67 -1.84
N ILE A 113 -14.01 -13.63 -0.91
CA ILE A 113 -13.27 -14.90 -1.03
C ILE A 113 -13.85 -15.76 -2.16
N GLU A 114 -15.16 -15.85 -2.26
CA GLU A 114 -15.86 -16.73 -3.21
C GLU A 114 -15.92 -16.15 -4.63
N ASN A 115 -16.14 -14.84 -4.76
CA ASN A 115 -16.43 -14.17 -6.03
C ASN A 115 -15.33 -13.22 -6.52
N GLY A 116 -14.35 -12.92 -5.67
CA GLY A 116 -13.31 -11.92 -5.94
C GLY A 116 -13.82 -10.48 -5.90
N ASN A 117 -12.87 -9.54 -5.96
CA ASN A 117 -13.16 -8.11 -6.12
C ASN A 117 -13.10 -7.73 -7.61
N ARG A 118 -14.10 -7.00 -8.09
CA ARG A 118 -14.22 -6.51 -9.46
C ARG A 118 -14.02 -5.00 -9.58
N ASP A 119 -13.74 -4.32 -8.49
CA ASP A 119 -13.63 -2.85 -8.45
C ASP A 119 -12.36 -2.34 -9.17
N ASN A 120 -11.35 -3.20 -9.28
CA ASN A 120 -10.11 -2.86 -9.97
C ASN A 120 -9.77 -3.93 -11.01
N ALA A 121 -9.91 -3.58 -12.29
CA ALA A 121 -9.65 -4.48 -13.42
C ALA A 121 -8.17 -4.89 -13.57
N ASN A 122 -7.24 -4.16 -12.92
CA ASN A 122 -5.81 -4.47 -12.97
C ASN A 122 -5.40 -5.51 -11.93
N MET A 123 -6.28 -5.85 -10.99
CA MET A 123 -6.01 -6.83 -9.95
C MET A 123 -6.63 -8.17 -10.27
N ILE A 124 -5.88 -9.25 -10.02
CA ILE A 124 -6.42 -10.60 -10.08
C ILE A 124 -6.86 -11.06 -8.70
N HIS A 125 -7.80 -12.01 -8.66
CA HIS A 125 -8.23 -12.64 -7.42
C HIS A 125 -7.17 -13.62 -6.90
N ASN A 126 -6.56 -13.28 -5.78
CA ASN A 126 -5.55 -14.08 -5.07
C ASN A 126 -5.47 -13.67 -3.58
N PRO A 127 -4.71 -14.38 -2.73
CA PRO A 127 -4.61 -14.06 -1.30
C PRO A 127 -4.21 -12.61 -1.01
N GLU A 128 -3.27 -12.02 -1.74
CA GLU A 128 -2.80 -10.66 -1.52
C GLU A 128 -3.85 -9.60 -1.91
N SER A 129 -4.64 -9.84 -2.96
CA SER A 129 -5.73 -8.93 -3.32
C SER A 129 -6.86 -8.94 -2.28
N ILE A 130 -7.09 -10.09 -1.62
CA ILE A 130 -8.03 -10.20 -0.49
C ILE A 130 -7.50 -9.40 0.70
N HIS A 131 -6.24 -9.61 1.09
CA HIS A 131 -5.59 -8.88 2.19
C HIS A 131 -5.63 -7.37 1.93
N LYS A 132 -5.28 -6.95 0.72
CA LYS A 132 -5.31 -5.54 0.33
C LYS A 132 -6.72 -4.96 0.49
N HIS A 133 -7.75 -5.62 -0.05
CA HIS A 133 -9.12 -5.11 0.03
C HIS A 133 -9.61 -4.94 1.47
N VAL A 134 -9.31 -5.91 2.35
CA VAL A 134 -9.67 -5.82 3.78
C VAL A 134 -8.95 -4.64 4.44
N ALA A 135 -7.67 -4.45 4.14
CA ALA A 135 -6.88 -3.33 4.67
C ALA A 135 -7.39 -1.98 4.14
N ASP A 136 -7.69 -1.90 2.84
CA ASP A 136 -8.19 -0.69 2.19
C ASP A 136 -9.49 -0.20 2.82
N GLU A 137 -10.45 -1.10 3.04
CA GLU A 137 -11.74 -0.75 3.66
C GLU A 137 -11.58 -0.26 5.10
N ALA A 138 -10.71 -0.87 5.88
CA ALA A 138 -10.42 -0.40 7.24
C ALA A 138 -9.74 0.98 7.23
N LEU A 139 -8.79 1.22 6.32
CA LEU A 139 -8.08 2.48 6.22
C LEU A 139 -8.96 3.62 5.66
N LYS A 140 -9.85 3.34 4.69
CA LYS A 140 -10.86 4.30 4.23
C LYS A 140 -11.75 4.76 5.38
N GLN A 141 -12.30 3.81 6.16
CA GLN A 141 -13.13 4.12 7.31
C GLN A 141 -12.37 4.96 8.35
N TYR A 142 -11.11 4.62 8.62
CA TYR A 142 -10.27 5.42 9.53
C TYR A 142 -10.06 6.84 9.01
N ALA A 143 -9.77 7.00 7.73
CA ALA A 143 -9.59 8.33 7.13
C ALA A 143 -10.86 9.18 7.23
N LEU A 144 -12.03 8.61 6.92
CA LEU A 144 -13.32 9.30 7.01
C LEU A 144 -13.70 9.68 8.45
N LEU A 145 -13.43 8.79 9.42
CA LEU A 145 -13.88 8.99 10.80
C LEU A 145 -12.90 9.83 11.65
N GLN A 146 -11.59 9.76 11.37
CA GLN A 146 -10.57 10.30 12.27
C GLN A 146 -9.66 11.35 11.65
N MET A 147 -9.48 11.33 10.33
CA MET A 147 -8.49 12.19 9.68
C MET A 147 -9.11 13.38 8.93
N LEU A 148 -10.25 13.16 8.30
CA LEU A 148 -10.96 14.22 7.57
C LEU A 148 -11.87 15.00 8.50
N PRO A 149 -11.96 16.34 8.33
CA PRO A 149 -13.06 17.10 8.91
C PRO A 149 -14.40 16.54 8.46
N SER A 150 -15.40 16.46 9.36
CA SER A 150 -16.69 15.81 9.08
C SER A 150 -17.36 16.34 7.81
N HIS A 151 -17.36 17.64 7.58
CA HIS A 151 -17.95 18.22 6.37
C HIS A 151 -17.27 17.79 5.05
N LEU A 152 -15.97 17.46 5.07
CA LEU A 152 -15.25 16.92 3.90
C LEU A 152 -15.52 15.43 3.73
N ALA A 153 -15.63 14.68 4.83
CA ALA A 153 -16.05 13.30 4.78
C ALA A 153 -17.47 13.16 4.22
N ASP A 154 -18.41 14.03 4.69
CA ASP A 154 -19.78 14.08 4.19
C ASP A 154 -19.83 14.45 2.71
N ALA A 155 -19.06 15.45 2.28
CA ALA A 155 -18.96 15.86 0.88
C ALA A 155 -18.40 14.75 -0.02
N HIS A 156 -17.44 13.95 0.46
CA HIS A 156 -16.95 12.78 -0.25
C HIS A 156 -18.02 11.67 -0.35
N MET A 157 -18.71 11.40 0.75
CA MET A 157 -19.75 10.38 0.81
C MET A 157 -20.99 10.73 -0.02
N SER A 158 -21.35 12.03 -0.12
CA SER A 158 -22.44 12.53 -0.97
C SER A 158 -22.07 12.61 -2.46
N GLY A 159 -20.77 12.56 -2.78
CA GLY A 159 -20.28 12.71 -4.15
C GLY A 159 -20.06 14.16 -4.61
N ASP A 160 -20.16 15.13 -3.71
CA ASP A 160 -19.87 16.54 -4.02
C ASP A 160 -18.39 16.77 -4.32
N ILE A 161 -17.53 15.98 -3.68
CA ILE A 161 -16.09 15.90 -4.00
C ILE A 161 -15.68 14.44 -4.10
N HIS A 162 -14.57 14.16 -4.77
CA HIS A 162 -13.93 12.86 -4.78
C HIS A 162 -12.50 12.95 -4.25
N ILE A 163 -12.21 12.24 -3.16
CA ILE A 163 -10.85 12.08 -2.64
C ILE A 163 -10.32 10.76 -3.21
N HIS A 164 -9.37 10.87 -4.13
CA HIS A 164 -8.76 9.72 -4.79
C HIS A 164 -7.83 8.95 -3.83
N ASP A 165 -7.77 7.63 -3.98
CA ASP A 165 -6.90 6.75 -3.18
C ASP A 165 -7.08 6.95 -1.65
N LEU A 166 -8.33 7.07 -1.19
CA LEU A 166 -8.63 7.37 0.21
C LEU A 166 -8.10 6.32 1.18
N GLU A 167 -7.97 5.06 0.74
CA GLU A 167 -7.35 3.97 1.49
C GLU A 167 -5.86 4.20 1.80
N PHE A 168 -5.17 4.95 0.96
CA PHE A 168 -3.78 5.32 1.18
C PHE A 168 -3.62 6.57 2.05
N PHE A 169 -4.68 7.36 2.24
CA PHE A 169 -4.61 8.65 2.94
C PHE A 169 -4.03 8.54 4.35
N ALA A 170 -4.40 7.49 5.08
CA ALA A 170 -3.88 7.22 6.43
C ALA A 170 -2.38 6.94 6.45
N GLY A 171 -1.86 6.25 5.44
CA GLY A 171 -0.44 5.91 5.30
C GLY A 171 0.44 7.06 4.82
N ARG A 172 -0.17 8.16 4.35
CA ARG A 172 0.53 9.35 3.81
C ARG A 172 1.61 9.02 2.78
N PRO A 173 1.35 8.16 1.78
CA PRO A 173 2.31 7.85 0.74
C PRO A 173 2.52 9.06 -0.19
N LEU A 174 3.55 8.98 -1.01
CA LEU A 174 3.63 9.83 -2.19
C LEU A 174 2.55 9.41 -3.18
N ASN A 175 1.89 10.37 -3.85
CA ASN A 175 0.94 10.00 -4.91
C ASN A 175 1.72 9.50 -6.14
N CYS A 176 2.51 10.35 -6.76
CA CYS A 176 3.31 10.03 -7.93
C CYS A 176 4.76 10.48 -7.73
N MET A 177 5.71 9.81 -8.42
CA MET A 177 7.12 10.13 -8.33
C MET A 177 7.77 10.11 -9.70
N GLN A 178 8.73 11.02 -9.89
CA GLN A 178 9.62 11.01 -11.03
C GLN A 178 11.05 10.73 -10.55
N HIS A 179 11.65 9.65 -11.06
CA HIS A 179 12.99 9.22 -10.67
C HIS A 179 14.05 9.87 -11.54
N ASP A 180 15.17 10.24 -10.93
CA ASP A 180 16.41 10.57 -11.62
C ASP A 180 17.37 9.38 -11.54
N ILE A 181 17.50 8.65 -12.63
CA ILE A 181 18.34 7.43 -12.70
C ILE A 181 19.85 7.73 -12.48
N ARG A 182 20.31 8.97 -12.68
CA ARG A 182 21.72 9.34 -12.54
C ARG A 182 22.29 9.07 -11.15
N THR A 183 21.50 9.25 -10.12
CA THR A 183 21.89 8.93 -8.73
C THR A 183 22.24 7.45 -8.59
N PHE A 184 21.42 6.58 -9.18
CA PHE A 184 21.63 5.14 -9.12
C PHE A 184 22.76 4.66 -10.02
N ILE A 185 22.97 5.31 -11.18
CA ILE A 185 24.12 5.07 -12.04
C ILE A 185 25.42 5.38 -11.29
N LYS A 186 25.45 6.48 -10.54
CA LYS A 186 26.65 6.95 -9.86
C LYS A 186 26.97 6.18 -8.58
N TYR A 187 25.98 5.86 -7.77
CA TYR A 187 26.17 5.36 -6.41
C TYR A 187 25.65 3.95 -6.17
N GLY A 188 24.94 3.37 -7.14
CA GLY A 188 24.19 2.13 -6.90
C GLY A 188 22.89 2.37 -6.15
N ARG A 189 22.38 1.34 -5.46
CA ARG A 189 21.07 1.40 -4.86
C ARG A 189 20.95 0.65 -3.53
N LYS A 190 20.05 1.16 -2.69
CA LYS A 190 19.57 0.54 -1.46
C LYS A 190 18.04 0.57 -1.52
N VAL A 191 17.42 -0.55 -1.85
CA VAL A 191 15.97 -0.59 -2.13
C VAL A 191 15.10 -0.35 -0.91
N ASP A 192 15.58 -0.63 0.30
CA ASP A 192 14.95 -0.32 1.58
C ASP A 192 15.35 1.06 2.15
N GLY A 193 16.17 1.82 1.41
CA GLY A 193 16.69 3.12 1.82
C GLY A 193 17.90 3.05 2.75
N THR A 194 18.07 1.98 3.53
CA THR A 194 19.14 1.83 4.54
C THR A 194 20.18 0.80 4.15
N GLY A 195 19.77 -0.31 3.56
CA GLY A 195 20.59 -1.49 3.29
C GLY A 195 20.64 -2.48 4.46
N ASP A 196 19.78 -2.30 5.47
CA ASP A 196 19.75 -3.15 6.66
C ASP A 196 18.93 -4.44 6.43
N HIS A 197 17.91 -4.36 5.57
CA HIS A 197 16.97 -5.46 5.31
C HIS A 197 17.15 -6.08 3.91
N THR A 198 17.78 -5.38 2.98
CA THR A 198 18.00 -5.82 1.61
C THR A 198 19.45 -5.71 1.21
N SER A 199 19.85 -6.46 0.17
CA SER A 199 21.19 -6.33 -0.40
C SER A 199 21.42 -4.94 -0.99
N VAL A 200 22.62 -4.40 -0.79
CA VAL A 200 23.08 -3.16 -1.39
C VAL A 200 23.76 -3.47 -2.72
N ALA A 201 23.33 -2.83 -3.80
CA ALA A 201 23.98 -2.94 -5.09
C ALA A 201 24.84 -1.70 -5.37
N GLY A 202 26.05 -1.91 -5.85
CA GLY A 202 26.94 -0.84 -6.30
C GLY A 202 26.50 -0.24 -7.64
N ALA A 203 27.27 0.75 -8.10
CA ALA A 203 27.08 1.36 -9.42
C ALA A 203 27.10 0.27 -10.52
N PRO A 204 26.17 0.29 -11.50
CA PRO A 204 26.10 -0.73 -12.54
C PRO A 204 27.33 -0.67 -13.45
N ASN A 205 27.79 -1.85 -13.91
CA ASN A 205 28.91 -1.96 -14.82
C ASN A 205 28.52 -2.30 -16.28
N HIS A 206 27.35 -2.90 -16.44
CA HIS A 206 26.84 -3.35 -17.72
C HIS A 206 25.43 -2.81 -17.97
N MET A 207 25.04 -2.69 -19.24
CA MET A 207 23.73 -2.20 -19.63
C MET A 207 22.59 -3.07 -19.03
N GLU A 208 22.77 -4.39 -19.06
CA GLU A 208 21.81 -5.36 -18.51
C GLU A 208 21.62 -5.17 -17.00
N THR A 209 22.72 -4.90 -16.29
CA THR A 209 22.65 -4.59 -14.85
C THR A 209 21.91 -3.28 -14.61
N LEU A 210 22.13 -2.25 -15.43
CA LEU A 210 21.40 -0.99 -15.34
C LEU A 210 19.92 -1.16 -15.63
N MET A 211 19.55 -1.98 -16.63
CA MET A 211 18.14 -2.32 -16.91
C MET A 211 17.49 -3.01 -15.72
N ASN A 212 18.18 -3.97 -15.10
CA ASN A 212 17.69 -4.62 -13.89
C ASN A 212 17.53 -3.62 -12.73
N HIS A 213 18.53 -2.76 -12.49
CA HIS A 213 18.43 -1.70 -11.47
C HIS A 213 17.25 -0.76 -11.73
N THR A 214 16.99 -0.39 -12.99
CA THR A 214 15.83 0.44 -13.38
C THR A 214 14.52 -0.21 -12.97
N GLY A 215 14.33 -1.48 -13.32
CA GLY A 215 13.14 -2.24 -12.95
C GLY A 215 12.95 -2.37 -11.45
N GLU A 216 14.01 -2.72 -10.72
CA GLU A 216 13.96 -2.92 -9.27
C GLU A 216 13.73 -1.62 -8.49
N ILE A 217 14.25 -0.47 -8.95
CA ILE A 217 13.95 0.84 -8.36
C ILE A 217 12.46 1.12 -8.47
N MET A 218 11.88 0.90 -9.64
CA MET A 218 10.45 1.11 -9.86
C MET A 218 9.60 0.16 -9.01
N LEU A 219 9.99 -1.11 -8.88
CA LEU A 219 9.28 -2.08 -8.04
C LEU A 219 9.35 -1.73 -6.55
N ALA A 220 10.54 -1.39 -6.06
CA ALA A 220 10.71 -1.03 -4.65
C ALA A 220 9.99 0.27 -4.30
N SER A 221 10.05 1.28 -5.16
CA SER A 221 9.39 2.56 -4.95
C SER A 221 7.87 2.46 -4.93
N GLN A 222 7.29 1.47 -5.62
CA GLN A 222 5.85 1.25 -5.66
C GLN A 222 5.25 0.99 -4.27
N GLN A 223 6.03 0.48 -3.33
CA GLN A 223 5.62 0.25 -1.93
C GLN A 223 5.29 1.56 -1.19
N ASN A 224 5.85 2.68 -1.63
CA ASN A 224 5.73 3.98 -0.99
C ASN A 224 4.82 4.96 -1.74
N MET A 225 4.07 4.48 -2.74
CA MET A 225 3.23 5.33 -3.59
C MET A 225 1.82 4.78 -3.75
N SER A 226 0.85 5.68 -3.85
CA SER A 226 -0.52 5.32 -4.24
C SER A 226 -0.75 5.37 -5.75
N GLY A 227 -0.01 6.20 -6.48
CA GLY A 227 -0.13 6.40 -7.92
C GLY A 227 0.99 5.79 -8.75
N GLY A 228 1.29 6.41 -9.85
CA GLY A 228 2.30 5.97 -10.81
C GLY A 228 3.67 6.61 -10.61
N GLN A 229 4.64 6.11 -11.36
CA GLN A 229 6.00 6.60 -11.32
C GLN A 229 6.58 6.71 -12.73
N ALA A 230 7.52 7.62 -12.92
CA ALA A 230 8.17 7.85 -14.21
C ALA A 230 9.69 7.97 -14.08
N MET A 231 10.37 7.72 -15.17
CA MET A 231 11.77 8.11 -15.36
C MET A 231 11.88 9.09 -16.52
N SER A 232 12.33 10.30 -16.21
CA SER A 232 12.55 11.34 -17.22
C SER A 232 13.90 11.22 -17.88
N LEU A 233 13.96 11.55 -19.19
CA LEU A 233 15.21 11.59 -19.94
C LEU A 233 15.97 10.25 -19.86
N TRP A 234 15.24 9.17 -19.67
CA TRP A 234 15.83 7.89 -19.33
C TRP A 234 16.82 7.41 -20.39
N ASN A 235 16.45 7.45 -21.68
CA ASN A 235 17.32 7.02 -22.77
C ASN A 235 18.59 7.86 -22.92
N VAL A 236 18.54 9.16 -22.55
CA VAL A 236 19.71 10.03 -22.53
C VAL A 236 20.69 9.62 -21.43
N PHE A 237 20.16 9.37 -20.23
CA PHE A 237 21.01 9.06 -19.08
C PHE A 237 21.60 7.65 -19.11
N VAL A 238 20.96 6.71 -19.78
CA VAL A 238 21.50 5.35 -19.94
C VAL A 238 22.35 5.17 -21.20
N ALA A 239 22.36 6.14 -22.11
CA ALA A 239 23.10 6.10 -23.37
C ALA A 239 24.59 5.75 -23.23
N PRO A 240 25.35 6.23 -22.21
CA PRO A 240 26.73 5.84 -22.02
C PRO A 240 27.00 4.33 -21.90
N PHE A 241 25.99 3.54 -21.50
CA PHE A 241 26.09 2.08 -21.39
C PHE A 241 25.88 1.36 -22.72
N ALA A 242 25.36 2.04 -23.72
CA ALA A 242 25.18 1.51 -25.08
C ALA A 242 26.41 1.69 -25.95
N ARG A 243 27.37 2.53 -25.57
CA ARG A 243 28.60 2.79 -26.33
C ARG A 243 29.35 1.49 -26.65
N GLY A 244 29.61 1.27 -27.96
CA GLY A 244 30.34 0.10 -28.47
C GLY A 244 29.53 -1.20 -28.52
N ARG A 245 28.19 -1.16 -28.28
CA ARG A 245 27.28 -2.30 -28.42
C ARG A 245 26.62 -2.32 -29.80
N THR A 246 26.26 -3.50 -30.24
CA THR A 246 25.42 -3.67 -31.42
C THR A 246 23.96 -3.26 -31.11
N TYR A 247 23.21 -2.92 -32.14
CA TYR A 247 21.79 -2.58 -31.99
C TYR A 247 20.97 -3.73 -31.35
N GLU A 248 21.27 -4.96 -31.73
CA GLU A 248 20.62 -6.14 -31.19
C GLU A 248 20.86 -6.31 -29.69
N GLU A 249 22.07 -6.05 -29.19
CA GLU A 249 22.40 -6.09 -27.76
C GLU A 249 21.69 -4.98 -27.01
N ILE A 250 21.59 -3.78 -27.57
CA ILE A 250 20.84 -2.66 -26.99
C ILE A 250 19.34 -3.05 -26.92
N LYS A 251 18.77 -3.55 -28.02
CA LYS A 251 17.38 -3.93 -28.11
C LYS A 251 17.03 -5.05 -27.12
N GLN A 252 17.90 -6.06 -27.01
CA GLN A 252 17.74 -7.14 -26.03
C GLN A 252 17.73 -6.61 -24.59
N SER A 253 18.62 -5.67 -24.26
CA SER A 253 18.68 -5.07 -22.90
C SER A 253 17.42 -4.28 -22.59
N VAL A 254 16.91 -3.49 -23.55
CA VAL A 254 15.66 -2.74 -23.42
C VAL A 254 14.45 -3.69 -23.29
N GLN A 255 14.42 -4.75 -24.09
CA GLN A 255 13.37 -5.78 -24.00
C GLN A 255 13.33 -6.43 -22.62
N MET A 256 14.49 -6.75 -22.02
CA MET A 256 14.56 -7.27 -20.66
C MET A 256 13.87 -6.36 -19.65
N LEU A 257 14.09 -5.04 -19.72
CA LEU A 257 13.45 -4.08 -18.84
C LEU A 257 11.92 -4.07 -19.02
N ILE A 258 11.45 -3.99 -20.27
CA ILE A 258 10.01 -3.94 -20.59
C ILE A 258 9.32 -5.20 -20.07
N TYR A 259 9.90 -6.38 -20.32
CA TYR A 259 9.35 -7.64 -19.80
C TYR A 259 9.39 -7.72 -18.28
N ASN A 260 10.48 -7.30 -17.63
CA ASN A 260 10.55 -7.26 -16.17
C ASN A 260 9.44 -6.42 -15.56
N LEU A 261 9.15 -5.26 -16.12
CA LEU A 261 8.08 -4.39 -15.63
C LEU A 261 6.68 -4.99 -15.85
N ASN A 262 6.46 -5.74 -16.92
CA ASN A 262 5.16 -6.35 -17.25
C ASN A 262 4.95 -7.72 -16.58
N MET A 263 6.02 -8.43 -16.21
CA MET A 263 5.95 -9.72 -15.55
C MET A 263 6.04 -9.61 -14.02
N ALA A 264 6.48 -8.47 -13.51
CA ALA A 264 6.58 -8.23 -12.08
C ALA A 264 5.20 -7.94 -11.46
N TYR A 265 4.48 -8.98 -11.15
CA TYR A 265 3.13 -8.95 -10.59
C TYR A 265 3.14 -8.81 -9.07
N ALA A 266 3.94 -7.87 -8.55
CA ALA A 266 4.23 -7.74 -7.13
C ALA A 266 3.87 -6.36 -6.55
N ALA A 267 3.29 -5.47 -7.36
CA ALA A 267 2.88 -4.15 -6.89
C ALA A 267 1.50 -4.22 -6.23
N ARG A 268 1.35 -3.57 -5.08
CA ARG A 268 0.07 -3.22 -4.42
C ARG A 268 -1.08 -4.22 -4.62
N GLY A 269 -1.01 -5.39 -4.01
CA GLY A 269 -2.07 -6.39 -4.09
C GLY A 269 -2.13 -7.11 -5.45
N PHE A 270 -0.97 -7.40 -6.03
CA PHE A 270 -0.83 -8.10 -7.31
C PHE A 270 -1.33 -7.32 -8.52
N GLN A 271 -0.63 -6.25 -8.83
CA GLN A 271 -0.72 -5.56 -10.12
C GLN A 271 0.69 -5.41 -10.70
N VAL A 272 0.78 -5.13 -12.00
CA VAL A 272 2.02 -4.61 -12.58
C VAL A 272 2.26 -3.18 -12.09
N PRO A 273 3.53 -2.74 -11.92
CA PRO A 273 3.82 -1.39 -11.46
C PRO A 273 3.39 -0.35 -12.52
N PHE A 274 2.69 0.69 -12.08
CA PHE A 274 2.28 1.78 -12.95
C PHE A 274 3.47 2.66 -13.26
N THR A 275 4.03 2.49 -14.43
CA THR A 275 5.29 3.12 -14.83
C THR A 275 5.15 3.92 -16.12
N SER A 276 5.94 4.97 -16.25
CA SER A 276 6.10 5.76 -17.47
C SER A 276 7.56 5.97 -17.79
N MET A 277 7.91 5.93 -19.07
CA MET A 277 9.25 6.30 -19.57
C MET A 277 9.13 7.52 -20.45
N VAL A 278 9.87 8.56 -20.08
CA VAL A 278 9.97 9.78 -20.89
C VAL A 278 11.23 9.70 -21.73
N LEU A 279 11.05 9.64 -23.04
CA LEU A 279 12.09 9.43 -24.04
C LEU A 279 12.30 10.70 -24.89
N GLU A 280 13.54 10.92 -25.24
CA GLU A 280 13.99 11.99 -26.13
C GLU A 280 14.37 11.40 -27.49
N PHE A 281 14.19 12.16 -28.56
CA PHE A 281 14.65 11.78 -29.90
C PHE A 281 16.16 12.00 -30.13
N GLY A 282 16.80 12.70 -29.21
CA GLY A 282 18.23 12.97 -29.18
C GLY A 282 18.58 13.65 -27.86
N VAL A 283 19.82 14.07 -27.69
CA VAL A 283 20.24 14.74 -26.46
C VAL A 283 19.79 16.21 -26.48
N PRO A 284 18.92 16.63 -25.51
CA PRO A 284 18.47 18.02 -25.43
C PRO A 284 19.61 18.99 -25.24
N LYS A 285 19.52 20.20 -25.80
CA LYS A 285 20.59 21.24 -25.73
C LYS A 285 21.07 21.51 -24.31
N PHE A 286 20.17 21.54 -23.34
CA PHE A 286 20.52 21.79 -21.93
C PHE A 286 21.28 20.64 -21.26
N LEU A 287 21.41 19.47 -21.91
CA LEU A 287 22.18 18.32 -21.42
C LEU A 287 23.47 18.08 -22.22
N GLN A 288 23.68 18.77 -23.35
CA GLN A 288 24.83 18.49 -24.21
C GLN A 288 26.16 18.62 -23.49
N ASP A 289 26.33 19.65 -22.67
CA ASP A 289 27.57 19.94 -21.93
C ASP A 289 27.54 19.38 -20.49
N VAL A 290 26.48 18.63 -20.12
CA VAL A 290 26.35 18.07 -18.78
C VAL A 290 27.13 16.77 -18.67
N THR A 291 27.88 16.63 -17.56
CA THR A 291 28.71 15.45 -17.27
C THR A 291 27.88 14.16 -17.33
N ALA A 292 28.35 13.22 -18.16
CA ALA A 292 27.75 11.89 -18.30
C ALA A 292 28.44 10.87 -17.37
N TYR A 293 27.63 10.09 -16.69
CA TYR A 293 28.09 8.96 -15.87
C TYR A 293 27.85 7.66 -16.62
N GLY A 294 28.86 6.80 -16.70
CA GLY A 294 28.82 5.52 -17.36
C GLY A 294 29.10 4.35 -16.39
N PRO A 295 29.59 3.21 -16.91
CA PRO A 295 29.92 2.03 -16.11
C PRO A 295 30.70 2.36 -14.85
N LYS A 296 30.31 1.69 -13.73
CA LYS A 296 30.89 1.90 -12.38
C LYS A 296 30.73 3.33 -11.83
N GLY A 297 29.78 4.11 -12.36
CA GLY A 297 29.56 5.51 -11.96
C GLY A 297 30.68 6.47 -12.36
N GLN A 298 31.54 6.08 -13.29
CA GLN A 298 32.65 6.91 -13.75
C GLN A 298 32.19 8.01 -14.70
N VAL A 299 32.88 9.13 -14.71
CA VAL A 299 32.69 10.18 -15.72
C VAL A 299 33.26 9.70 -17.05
N VAL A 300 32.41 9.74 -18.10
CA VAL A 300 32.78 9.22 -19.44
C VAL A 300 32.66 10.26 -20.54
N GLY A 301 32.49 11.52 -20.21
CA GLY A 301 32.32 12.65 -21.12
C GLY A 301 31.12 13.50 -20.75
N THR A 302 30.45 14.05 -21.75
CA THR A 302 29.20 14.77 -21.64
C THR A 302 28.06 13.98 -22.29
N TYR A 303 26.80 14.27 -21.97
CA TYR A 303 25.70 13.55 -22.64
C TYR A 303 25.64 13.83 -24.13
N GLY A 304 26.08 15.00 -24.60
CA GLY A 304 26.17 15.31 -26.02
C GLY A 304 27.05 14.36 -26.83
N ASP A 305 28.02 13.71 -26.18
CA ASP A 305 28.91 12.71 -26.83
C ASP A 305 28.16 11.40 -27.15
N PHE A 306 26.92 11.22 -26.65
CA PHE A 306 26.13 9.99 -26.75
C PHE A 306 24.81 10.17 -27.53
N GLU A 307 24.80 11.10 -28.49
CA GLU A 307 23.62 11.42 -29.30
C GLU A 307 23.10 10.17 -30.06
N GLU A 308 24.00 9.42 -30.71
CA GLU A 308 23.67 8.22 -31.47
C GLU A 308 23.08 7.12 -30.56
N GLU A 309 23.72 6.84 -29.44
CA GLU A 309 23.26 5.84 -28.49
C GLU A 309 21.90 6.20 -27.89
N THR A 310 21.63 7.49 -27.65
CA THR A 310 20.33 7.99 -27.19
C THR A 310 19.23 7.64 -28.20
N ARG A 311 19.48 7.83 -29.50
CA ARG A 311 18.55 7.50 -30.59
C ARG A 311 18.35 5.99 -30.73
N LEU A 312 19.44 5.21 -30.67
CA LEU A 312 19.38 3.76 -30.75
C LEU A 312 18.54 3.15 -29.62
N ILE A 313 18.67 3.65 -28.40
CA ILE A 313 17.86 3.20 -27.25
C ILE A 313 16.40 3.60 -27.44
N GLN A 314 16.12 4.82 -27.89
CA GLN A 314 14.73 5.27 -28.16
C GLN A 314 14.10 4.39 -29.24
N LYS A 315 14.79 4.11 -30.34
CA LYS A 315 14.34 3.22 -31.39
C LYS A 315 14.08 1.80 -30.88
N ALA A 316 15.02 1.23 -30.13
CA ALA A 316 14.90 -0.10 -29.56
C ALA A 316 13.70 -0.22 -28.63
N PHE A 317 13.43 0.83 -27.83
CA PHE A 317 12.31 0.90 -26.92
C PHE A 317 10.97 0.91 -27.69
N THR A 318 10.89 1.79 -28.70
CA THR A 318 9.69 1.90 -29.54
C THR A 318 9.41 0.62 -30.32
N GLU A 319 10.41 0.01 -30.95
CA GLU A 319 10.25 -1.24 -31.67
C GLU A 319 9.82 -2.41 -30.77
N THR A 320 10.34 -2.47 -29.55
CA THR A 320 9.96 -3.50 -28.57
C THR A 320 8.49 -3.36 -28.18
N LEU A 321 8.02 -2.14 -27.92
CA LEU A 321 6.61 -1.89 -27.61
C LEU A 321 5.69 -2.21 -28.79
N LEU A 322 6.09 -1.83 -30.00
CA LEU A 322 5.32 -2.12 -31.23
C LEU A 322 5.22 -3.62 -31.52
N ALA A 323 6.26 -4.37 -31.21
CA ALA A 323 6.24 -5.84 -31.39
C ALA A 323 5.26 -6.52 -30.43
N GLY A 324 5.03 -5.93 -29.25
CA GLY A 324 4.24 -6.56 -28.21
C GLY A 324 4.95 -7.76 -27.55
N ASP A 325 4.18 -8.54 -26.79
CA ASP A 325 4.67 -9.76 -26.15
C ASP A 325 4.76 -10.95 -27.12
N GLN A 326 5.08 -12.15 -26.63
CA GLN A 326 5.21 -13.36 -27.44
C GLN A 326 3.92 -13.74 -28.20
N GLU A 327 2.76 -13.29 -27.74
CA GLU A 327 1.45 -13.50 -28.38
C GLU A 327 1.02 -12.31 -29.25
N GLY A 328 1.86 -11.29 -29.37
CA GLY A 328 1.57 -10.05 -30.10
C GLY A 328 0.64 -9.08 -29.35
N LYS A 329 0.44 -9.28 -28.04
CA LYS A 329 -0.35 -8.36 -27.21
C LYS A 329 0.47 -7.13 -26.83
N PRO A 330 -0.13 -5.93 -26.84
CA PRO A 330 0.54 -4.74 -26.32
C PRO A 330 0.96 -4.88 -24.88
N HIS A 331 2.14 -4.39 -24.52
CA HIS A 331 2.57 -4.26 -23.14
C HIS A 331 1.70 -3.24 -22.39
N LEU A 332 1.28 -3.55 -21.16
CA LEU A 332 0.50 -2.63 -20.33
C LEU A 332 1.32 -1.40 -19.91
N PHE A 333 2.58 -1.62 -19.57
CA PHE A 333 3.53 -0.62 -19.08
C PHE A 333 4.92 -0.87 -19.68
N PRO A 334 5.79 0.15 -19.66
CA PRO A 334 5.54 1.52 -19.25
C PRO A 334 4.73 2.32 -20.29
N ASN A 335 3.93 3.28 -19.82
CA ASN A 335 3.43 4.33 -20.67
C ASN A 335 4.62 5.10 -21.26
N THR A 336 4.62 5.33 -22.57
CA THR A 336 5.74 6.00 -23.22
C THR A 336 5.36 7.43 -23.57
N ILE A 337 6.20 8.37 -23.12
CA ILE A 337 6.05 9.79 -23.39
C ILE A 337 7.22 10.21 -24.25
N TYR A 338 6.96 10.67 -25.47
CA TYR A 338 7.96 11.23 -26.36
C TYR A 338 7.97 12.75 -26.23
N THR A 339 9.12 13.31 -25.89
CA THR A 339 9.28 14.76 -25.80
C THR A 339 9.58 15.32 -27.17
N LEU A 340 8.63 16.11 -27.71
CA LEU A 340 8.83 16.85 -28.95
C LEU A 340 9.44 18.23 -28.64
N ARG A 341 10.61 18.49 -29.17
CA ARG A 341 11.32 19.78 -29.04
C ARG A 341 11.41 20.48 -30.38
N GLU A 342 11.63 21.79 -30.36
CA GLU A 342 11.77 22.57 -31.58
C GLU A 342 12.87 22.03 -32.49
N GLU A 343 14.03 21.67 -31.91
CA GLU A 343 15.14 21.05 -32.61
C GLU A 343 14.74 19.68 -33.22
N THR A 344 13.93 18.90 -32.54
CA THR A 344 13.42 17.62 -33.04
C THR A 344 12.51 17.80 -34.25
N LEU A 345 11.66 18.84 -34.22
CA LEU A 345 10.71 19.12 -35.30
C LEU A 345 11.35 19.72 -36.55
N LYS A 346 12.56 20.27 -36.41
CA LYS A 346 13.33 20.90 -37.50
C LYS A 346 14.41 20.00 -38.07
N GLY A 347 14.69 18.89 -37.46
CA GLY A 347 15.72 17.93 -37.87
C GLY A 347 15.16 16.81 -38.74
N ASP A 348 16.03 16.14 -39.49
CA ASP A 348 15.73 14.90 -40.21
C ASP A 348 15.69 13.73 -39.22
N TYR A 349 14.57 13.60 -38.53
CA TYR A 349 14.28 12.48 -37.62
C TYR A 349 13.29 11.50 -38.30
N GLU A 350 13.69 10.97 -39.47
CA GLU A 350 12.97 9.86 -40.14
C GLU A 350 13.30 8.50 -39.51
#